data_fd0b356fab5824bb206a5bd9be6514fc
#
_entry.id   fd0b356fab5824bb206a5bd9be6514fc
#
_cell.length_a   1.000
_cell.length_b   1.000
_cell.length_c   1.000
_cell.angle_alpha   90.00
_cell.angle_beta   90.00
_cell.angle_gamma   90.00
#
_symmetry.space_group_name_H-M   'P 1'
#
loop_
_entity.id
_entity.type
_entity.pdbx_description
1 polymer ?
#
loop_
_entity_poly.entity_id
_entity_poly.type
_entity_poly.pdbx_seq_one_letter_code
_entity_poly.pdbx_strand_id
1 'polypeptide(L)'
;MTIDSTAAEATTFTQPDTAWFTAVVTQHSTALVRYFARRGPRQDAEDLAAEVFATAWRRREDVPLDAVLPWLYRTAGFTLANHRRKHVDLPVDEVPESSGSIRVSEDPELSLLFDAELRGALASVGERDRHILLLHAWEGLDGEELAAVLAISRSGADAALSRARKRLRDAWQERLTF
;
A
#
# COMPACT_ATOMS: atom_id res chain seq x y z
N MET A 1 -15.57 32.47 25.87
CA MET A 1 -16.02 31.67 24.73
C MET A 1 -14.97 30.57 24.50
N THR A 2 -15.19 29.47 25.20
CA THR A 2 -14.22 28.39 25.35
C THR A 2 -14.46 27.43 24.19
N ILE A 3 -13.48 27.31 23.29
CA ILE A 3 -13.51 26.29 22.22
C ILE A 3 -13.03 24.99 22.85
N ASP A 4 -13.98 24.09 23.00
CA ASP A 4 -13.77 22.72 23.45
C ASP A 4 -12.99 21.99 22.39
N SER A 5 -11.69 21.77 22.66
CA SER A 5 -10.81 20.98 21.82
C SER A 5 -11.10 19.51 22.13
N THR A 6 -12.01 18.91 21.37
CA THR A 6 -12.25 17.46 21.43
C THR A 6 -11.00 16.77 20.87
N ALA A 7 -10.05 16.52 21.75
CA ALA A 7 -8.97 15.58 21.47
C ALA A 7 -9.60 14.20 21.22
N ALA A 8 -9.40 13.68 20.03
CA ALA A 8 -9.76 12.30 19.73
C ALA A 8 -9.02 11.40 20.72
N GLU A 9 -9.75 10.85 21.70
CA GLU A 9 -9.22 9.85 22.64
C GLU A 9 -8.73 8.66 21.83
N ALA A 10 -7.44 8.47 21.80
CA ALA A 10 -6.83 7.26 21.25
C ALA A 10 -7.29 6.09 22.13
N THR A 11 -8.30 5.36 21.68
CA THR A 11 -8.79 4.18 22.37
C THR A 11 -7.69 3.13 22.35
N THR A 12 -7.00 2.95 23.47
CA THR A 12 -5.97 1.94 23.63
C THR A 12 -6.66 0.59 23.85
N PHE A 13 -6.68 -0.24 22.84
CA PHE A 13 -7.19 -1.61 22.93
C PHE A 13 -6.10 -2.51 23.53
N THR A 14 -6.47 -3.27 24.56
CA THR A 14 -5.55 -4.22 25.23
C THR A 14 -5.63 -5.60 24.59
N GLN A 15 -6.72 -5.91 23.89
CA GLN A 15 -6.95 -7.18 23.21
C GLN A 15 -7.72 -6.97 21.92
N PRO A 16 -7.48 -7.79 20.87
CA PRO A 16 -8.17 -7.71 19.58
C PRO A 16 -9.56 -8.40 19.63
N ASP A 17 -10.51 -7.74 20.27
CA ASP A 17 -11.91 -8.13 20.37
C ASP A 17 -12.80 -7.51 19.26
N THR A 18 -14.11 -7.70 19.38
CA THR A 18 -15.07 -7.14 18.42
C THR A 18 -15.06 -5.60 18.40
N ALA A 19 -14.84 -4.95 19.56
CA ALA A 19 -14.79 -3.49 19.63
C ALA A 19 -13.54 -2.96 18.92
N TRP A 20 -12.39 -3.59 19.18
CA TRP A 20 -11.15 -3.32 18.43
C TRP A 20 -11.37 -3.47 16.93
N PHE A 21 -11.95 -4.59 16.48
CA PHE A 21 -12.17 -4.82 15.06
C PHE A 21 -13.07 -3.78 14.41
N THR A 22 -14.16 -3.40 15.10
CA THR A 22 -15.07 -2.33 14.62
C THR A 22 -14.32 -1.01 14.45
N ALA A 23 -13.46 -0.66 15.41
CA ALA A 23 -12.64 0.55 15.33
C ALA A 23 -11.64 0.48 14.15
N VAL A 24 -10.97 -0.67 13.97
CA VAL A 24 -10.03 -0.90 12.84
C VAL A 24 -10.74 -0.73 11.50
N VAL A 25 -11.92 -1.33 11.31
CA VAL A 25 -12.70 -1.18 10.07
C VAL A 25 -13.09 0.28 9.87
N THR A 26 -13.66 0.92 10.88
CA THR A 26 -14.11 2.32 10.80
C THR A 26 -12.96 3.27 10.45
N GLN A 27 -11.80 3.06 11.06
CA GLN A 27 -10.64 3.95 10.89
C GLN A 27 -9.94 3.74 9.54
N HIS A 28 -9.88 2.49 9.03
CA HIS A 28 -8.99 2.15 7.93
C HIS A 28 -9.70 1.74 6.63
N SER A 29 -11.05 1.62 6.60
CA SER A 29 -11.79 1.19 5.41
C SER A 29 -11.51 2.08 4.20
N THR A 30 -11.62 3.39 4.36
CA THR A 30 -11.37 4.35 3.28
C THR A 30 -9.94 4.24 2.72
N ALA A 31 -8.96 4.06 3.60
CA ALA A 31 -7.55 3.92 3.21
C ALA A 31 -7.33 2.66 2.38
N LEU A 32 -7.89 1.52 2.79
CA LEU A 32 -7.78 0.26 2.06
C LEU A 32 -8.53 0.27 0.72
N VAL A 33 -9.76 0.81 0.67
CA VAL A 33 -10.49 0.94 -0.59
C VAL A 33 -9.71 1.80 -1.58
N ARG A 34 -9.16 2.94 -1.14
CA ARG A 34 -8.28 3.78 -1.99
C ARG A 34 -7.03 3.05 -2.44
N TYR A 35 -6.40 2.26 -1.55
CA TYR A 35 -5.23 1.46 -1.90
C TYR A 35 -5.53 0.51 -3.07
N PHE A 36 -6.65 -0.20 -3.03
CA PHE A 36 -7.05 -1.13 -4.09
C PHE A 36 -7.54 -0.42 -5.35
N ALA A 37 -8.34 0.65 -5.21
CA ALA A 37 -8.83 1.43 -6.35
C ALA A 37 -7.71 2.05 -7.19
N ARG A 38 -6.55 2.33 -6.59
CA ARG A 38 -5.36 2.85 -7.29
C ARG A 38 -4.50 1.76 -7.95
N ARG A 39 -4.66 0.49 -7.58
CA ARG A 39 -3.77 -0.61 -7.97
C ARG A 39 -4.45 -1.76 -8.69
N GLY A 40 -5.76 -1.74 -8.79
CA GLY A 40 -6.58 -2.77 -9.42
C GLY A 40 -7.88 -2.23 -9.98
N PRO A 41 -8.78 -3.11 -10.47
CA PRO A 41 -10.09 -2.68 -10.95
C PRO A 41 -10.88 -2.00 -9.82
N ARG A 42 -11.41 -0.80 -10.09
CA ARG A 42 -12.16 -0.01 -9.09
C ARG A 42 -13.38 -0.73 -8.54
N GLN A 43 -14.04 -1.49 -9.37
CA GLN A 43 -15.21 -2.29 -8.98
C GLN A 43 -14.90 -3.35 -7.93
N ASP A 44 -13.66 -3.84 -7.87
CA ASP A 44 -13.26 -4.90 -6.95
C ASP A 44 -12.66 -4.34 -5.64
N ALA A 45 -12.48 -3.01 -5.55
CA ALA A 45 -11.73 -2.38 -4.46
C ALA A 45 -12.38 -2.61 -3.08
N GLU A 46 -13.69 -2.54 -2.99
CA GLU A 46 -14.43 -2.77 -1.74
C GLU A 46 -14.37 -4.24 -1.32
N ASP A 47 -14.52 -5.17 -2.25
CA ASP A 47 -14.47 -6.61 -1.99
C ASP A 47 -13.05 -7.03 -1.54
N LEU A 48 -12.02 -6.49 -2.19
CA LEU A 48 -10.63 -6.72 -1.80
C LEU A 48 -10.30 -6.14 -0.42
N ALA A 49 -10.84 -4.98 -0.09
CA ALA A 49 -10.70 -4.40 1.25
C ALA A 49 -11.42 -5.26 2.30
N ALA A 50 -12.62 -5.75 1.99
CA ALA A 50 -13.36 -6.65 2.87
C ALA A 50 -12.60 -7.98 3.09
N GLU A 51 -11.93 -8.53 2.07
CA GLU A 51 -11.08 -9.73 2.21
C GLU A 51 -9.89 -9.50 3.16
N VAL A 52 -9.27 -8.31 3.11
CA VAL A 52 -8.21 -7.92 4.05
C VAL A 52 -8.75 -7.85 5.48
N PHE A 53 -9.91 -7.22 5.71
CA PHE A 53 -10.53 -7.16 7.03
C PHE A 53 -10.94 -8.54 7.55
N ALA A 54 -11.49 -9.39 6.69
CA ALA A 54 -11.79 -10.78 7.07
C ALA A 54 -10.52 -11.55 7.48
N THR A 55 -9.39 -11.27 6.83
CA THR A 55 -8.10 -11.85 7.19
C THR A 55 -7.60 -11.28 8.52
N ALA A 56 -7.76 -9.96 8.75
CA ALA A 56 -7.41 -9.32 10.01
C ALA A 56 -8.22 -9.89 11.18
N TRP A 57 -9.51 -10.15 10.99
CA TRP A 57 -10.34 -10.79 12.00
C TRP A 57 -9.90 -12.22 12.31
N ARG A 58 -9.65 -13.03 11.29
CA ARG A 58 -9.18 -14.42 11.48
C ARG A 58 -7.82 -14.50 12.18
N ARG A 59 -6.95 -13.53 11.92
CA ARG A 59 -5.58 -13.46 12.44
C ARG A 59 -5.40 -12.34 13.48
N ARG A 60 -6.47 -11.92 14.13
CA ARG A 60 -6.47 -10.76 15.02
C ARG A 60 -5.40 -10.80 16.12
N GLU A 61 -5.05 -11.98 16.58
CA GLU A 61 -4.01 -12.18 17.60
C GLU A 61 -2.58 -11.95 17.07
N ASP A 62 -2.41 -12.04 15.73
CA ASP A 62 -1.13 -11.78 15.05
C ASP A 62 -0.98 -10.31 14.60
N VAL A 63 -2.05 -9.50 14.71
CA VAL A 63 -2.03 -8.11 14.29
C VAL A 63 -1.35 -7.25 15.35
N PRO A 64 -0.23 -6.57 15.06
CA PRO A 64 0.39 -5.66 16.02
C PRO A 64 -0.53 -4.48 16.31
N LEU A 65 -0.90 -4.28 17.58
CA LEU A 65 -1.84 -3.21 17.98
C LEU A 65 -1.28 -1.81 17.75
N ASP A 66 0.02 -1.65 17.74
CA ASP A 66 0.77 -0.42 17.48
C ASP A 66 1.09 -0.17 15.99
N ALA A 67 0.85 -1.17 15.13
CA ALA A 67 1.17 -1.11 13.70
C ALA A 67 0.07 -1.74 12.82
N VAL A 68 -1.21 -1.51 13.18
CA VAL A 68 -2.37 -2.10 12.49
C VAL A 68 -2.40 -1.72 11.02
N LEU A 69 -2.29 -0.44 10.69
CA LEU A 69 -2.38 0.03 9.30
C LEU A 69 -1.23 -0.50 8.42
N PRO A 70 0.03 -0.49 8.81
CA PRO A 70 1.10 -1.17 8.10
C PRO A 70 0.84 -2.66 7.85
N TRP A 71 0.31 -3.37 8.85
CA TRP A 71 -0.06 -4.78 8.71
C TRP A 71 -1.18 -4.98 7.68
N LEU A 72 -2.19 -4.11 7.68
CA LEU A 72 -3.28 -4.12 6.69
C LEU A 72 -2.75 -3.87 5.27
N TYR A 73 -1.85 -2.91 5.06
CA TYR A 73 -1.26 -2.66 3.74
C TYR A 73 -0.39 -3.82 3.25
N ARG A 74 0.37 -4.44 4.15
CA ARG A 74 1.13 -5.65 3.80
C ARG A 74 0.19 -6.78 3.37
N THR A 75 -0.89 -7.00 4.10
CA THR A 75 -1.92 -8.00 3.76
C THR A 75 -2.60 -7.65 2.45
N ALA A 76 -2.92 -6.38 2.21
CA ALA A 76 -3.51 -5.89 0.97
C ALA A 76 -2.59 -6.15 -0.25
N GLY A 77 -1.28 -6.03 -0.08
CA GLY A 77 -0.33 -6.40 -1.13
C GLY A 77 -0.45 -7.88 -1.54
N PHE A 78 -0.55 -8.79 -0.58
CA PHE A 78 -0.77 -10.22 -0.86
C PHE A 78 -2.14 -10.50 -1.49
N THR A 79 -3.20 -9.86 -0.98
CA THR A 79 -4.56 -10.00 -1.52
C THR A 79 -4.60 -9.55 -2.99
N LEU A 80 -3.99 -8.41 -3.31
CA LEU A 80 -3.91 -7.90 -4.68
C LEU A 80 -3.10 -8.84 -5.60
N ALA A 81 -1.97 -9.36 -5.14
CA ALA A 81 -1.17 -10.31 -5.90
C ALA A 81 -1.96 -11.60 -6.19
N ASN A 82 -2.71 -12.11 -5.21
CA ASN A 82 -3.58 -13.28 -5.39
C ASN A 82 -4.73 -13.01 -6.37
N HIS A 83 -5.37 -11.84 -6.26
CA HIS A 83 -6.44 -11.43 -7.16
C HIS A 83 -5.95 -11.39 -8.61
N ARG A 84 -4.79 -10.77 -8.86
CA ARG A 84 -4.18 -10.71 -10.20
C ARG A 84 -3.86 -12.09 -10.75
N ARG A 85 -3.33 -13.01 -9.96
CA ARG A 85 -3.05 -14.39 -10.40
C ARG A 85 -4.32 -15.14 -10.80
N LYS A 86 -5.44 -14.91 -10.12
CA LYS A 86 -6.73 -15.54 -10.45
C LYS A 86 -7.34 -15.01 -11.76
N HIS A 87 -7.04 -13.77 -12.12
CA HIS A 87 -7.62 -13.10 -13.29
C HIS A 87 -6.69 -13.09 -14.51
N VAL A 88 -5.46 -13.56 -14.36
CA VAL A 88 -4.55 -13.79 -15.49
C VAL A 88 -4.51 -15.28 -15.73
N ASP A 89 -5.18 -15.75 -16.81
CA ASP A 89 -4.98 -17.09 -17.37
C ASP A 89 -3.56 -17.17 -17.97
N LEU A 90 -2.53 -17.31 -17.12
CA LEU A 90 -1.18 -17.59 -17.55
C LEU A 90 -0.85 -19.05 -17.28
N PRO A 91 -0.17 -19.75 -18.22
CA PRO A 91 0.39 -21.07 -17.95
C PRO A 91 1.32 -20.98 -16.74
N VAL A 92 1.16 -21.92 -15.84
CA VAL A 92 1.91 -22.05 -14.60
C VAL A 92 3.34 -22.45 -14.95
N ASP A 93 4.28 -21.51 -15.01
CA ASP A 93 5.71 -21.86 -14.96
C ASP A 93 6.66 -20.81 -14.41
N GLU A 94 6.19 -19.69 -13.89
CA GLU A 94 7.07 -18.83 -13.10
C GLU A 94 6.33 -18.30 -11.88
N VAL A 95 6.71 -18.77 -10.71
CA VAL A 95 6.38 -18.18 -9.41
C VAL A 95 7.24 -16.93 -9.24
N PRO A 96 6.73 -15.72 -9.41
CA PRO A 96 7.49 -14.53 -9.02
C PRO A 96 7.54 -14.50 -7.50
N GLU A 97 8.72 -14.73 -6.95
CA GLU A 97 9.01 -14.31 -5.58
C GLU A 97 8.80 -12.81 -5.50
N SER A 98 7.93 -12.43 -4.60
CA SER A 98 7.70 -11.09 -4.06
C SER A 98 6.65 -10.19 -4.72
N SER A 99 5.79 -9.73 -3.80
CA SER A 99 5.24 -8.37 -3.68
C SER A 99 4.52 -7.83 -4.92
N GLY A 100 3.22 -7.78 -4.79
CA GLY A 100 2.26 -7.10 -5.65
C GLY A 100 2.81 -6.13 -6.70
N SER A 101 3.02 -6.64 -7.91
CA SER A 101 3.41 -5.86 -9.09
C SER A 101 2.40 -4.78 -9.42
N ILE A 102 2.79 -3.53 -9.32
CA ILE A 102 1.99 -2.40 -9.79
C ILE A 102 2.33 -2.17 -11.26
N ARG A 103 1.43 -2.58 -12.16
CA ARG A 103 1.55 -2.20 -13.57
C ARG A 103 1.05 -0.76 -13.73
N VAL A 104 1.98 0.19 -13.72
CA VAL A 104 1.70 1.63 -13.86
C VAL A 104 0.97 1.98 -15.15
N SER A 105 1.13 1.17 -16.19
CA SER A 105 0.49 1.41 -17.49
C SER A 105 -1.01 1.11 -17.51
N GLU A 106 -1.53 0.40 -16.51
CA GLU A 106 -2.93 -0.02 -16.46
C GLU A 106 -3.73 0.68 -15.36
N ASP A 107 -3.10 1.57 -14.59
CA ASP A 107 -3.76 2.30 -13.52
C ASP A 107 -4.43 3.58 -14.06
N PRO A 108 -5.79 3.63 -14.13
CA PRO A 108 -6.50 4.78 -14.67
C PRO A 108 -6.29 6.06 -13.87
N GLU A 109 -6.05 5.97 -12.55
CA GLU A 109 -5.80 7.15 -11.70
C GLU A 109 -4.40 7.70 -11.88
N LEU A 110 -3.39 6.84 -12.09
CA LEU A 110 -2.07 7.30 -12.52
C LEU A 110 -2.13 8.03 -13.85
N SER A 111 -3.04 7.60 -14.73
CA SER A 111 -3.28 8.26 -15.99
C SER A 111 -3.86 9.68 -15.87
N LEU A 112 -4.61 9.93 -14.78
CA LEU A 112 -5.26 11.23 -14.54
C LEU A 112 -4.48 12.17 -13.62
N LEU A 113 -3.64 11.62 -12.73
CA LEU A 113 -2.94 12.38 -11.69
C LEU A 113 -1.51 12.78 -12.08
N PHE A 114 -0.90 12.06 -13.03
CA PHE A 114 0.47 12.34 -13.45
C PHE A 114 0.50 12.65 -14.93
N ASP A 115 1.33 13.64 -15.30
CA ASP A 115 1.65 13.86 -16.69
C ASP A 115 2.37 12.65 -17.33
N ALA A 116 2.44 12.61 -18.64
CA ALA A 116 2.98 11.46 -19.38
C ALA A 116 4.45 11.19 -19.02
N GLU A 117 5.21 12.23 -18.71
CA GLU A 117 6.62 12.14 -18.33
C GLU A 117 6.78 11.41 -16.98
N LEU A 118 6.02 11.80 -15.95
CA LEU A 118 6.09 11.16 -14.63
C LEU A 118 5.64 9.71 -14.69
N ARG A 119 4.56 9.42 -15.43
CA ARG A 119 4.16 8.02 -15.65
C ARG A 119 5.26 7.20 -16.31
N GLY A 120 5.88 7.78 -17.34
CA GLY A 120 6.99 7.15 -18.02
C GLY A 120 8.22 6.92 -17.11
N ALA A 121 8.55 7.89 -16.26
CA ALA A 121 9.63 7.76 -15.29
C ALA A 121 9.31 6.69 -14.23
N LEU A 122 8.07 6.67 -13.72
CA LEU A 122 7.62 5.62 -12.79
C LEU A 122 7.59 4.24 -13.44
N ALA A 123 7.28 4.14 -14.73
CA ALA A 123 7.31 2.87 -15.46
C ALA A 123 8.73 2.34 -15.68
N SER A 124 9.73 3.23 -15.82
CA SER A 124 11.12 2.85 -16.04
C SER A 124 11.87 2.44 -14.76
N VAL A 125 11.41 2.85 -13.58
CA VAL A 125 11.99 2.33 -12.32
C VAL A 125 11.51 0.90 -12.05
N GLY A 126 12.38 0.11 -11.41
CA GLY A 126 12.07 -1.27 -11.06
C GLY A 126 10.82 -1.36 -10.17
N GLU A 127 10.11 -2.46 -10.28
CA GLU A 127 8.84 -2.69 -9.61
C GLU A 127 8.89 -2.48 -8.09
N ARG A 128 9.94 -3.00 -7.45
CA ARG A 128 10.15 -2.82 -6.01
C ARG A 128 10.32 -1.35 -5.63
N ASP A 129 11.08 -0.58 -6.40
CA ASP A 129 11.30 0.85 -6.14
C ASP A 129 10.00 1.63 -6.35
N ARG A 130 9.25 1.31 -7.38
CA ARG A 130 7.93 1.89 -7.65
C ARG A 130 6.95 1.63 -6.51
N HIS A 131 6.89 0.38 -6.02
CA HIS A 131 6.06 0.03 -4.88
C HIS A 131 6.39 0.85 -3.62
N ILE A 132 7.68 0.98 -3.30
CA ILE A 132 8.17 1.80 -2.18
C ILE A 132 7.78 3.27 -2.35
N LEU A 133 7.97 3.84 -3.55
CA LEU A 133 7.61 5.22 -3.85
C LEU A 133 6.12 5.49 -3.68
N LEU A 134 5.28 4.57 -4.14
CA LEU A 134 3.84 4.72 -4.06
C LEU A 134 3.30 4.49 -2.64
N LEU A 135 3.87 3.57 -1.86
CA LEU A 135 3.55 3.44 -0.44
C LEU A 135 3.86 4.73 0.32
N HIS A 136 5.01 5.34 0.03
CA HIS A 136 5.38 6.61 0.65
C HIS A 136 4.53 7.78 0.17
N ALA A 137 4.36 7.96 -1.16
CA ALA A 137 3.71 9.13 -1.73
C ALA A 137 2.17 9.14 -1.54
N TRP A 138 1.53 7.98 -1.63
CA TRP A 138 0.07 7.88 -1.56
C TRP A 138 -0.46 7.48 -0.20
N GLU A 139 0.23 6.56 0.47
CA GLU A 139 -0.21 6.07 1.77
C GLU A 139 0.46 6.82 2.93
N GLY A 140 1.43 7.70 2.62
CA GLY A 140 2.11 8.52 3.61
C GLY A 140 3.08 7.75 4.52
N LEU A 141 3.42 6.50 4.15
CA LEU A 141 4.25 5.65 5.00
C LEU A 141 5.72 6.05 4.93
N ASP A 142 6.36 6.13 6.08
CA ASP A 142 7.80 6.34 6.20
C ASP A 142 8.39 5.55 7.38
N GLY A 143 9.71 5.61 7.52
CA GLY A 143 10.44 5.06 8.65
C GLY A 143 9.97 3.66 9.06
N GLU A 144 9.40 3.55 10.26
CA GLU A 144 8.99 2.26 10.85
C GLU A 144 7.76 1.67 10.17
N GLU A 145 6.82 2.50 9.73
CA GLU A 145 5.61 2.02 9.06
C GLU A 145 5.95 1.39 7.70
N LEU A 146 6.79 2.06 6.91
CA LEU A 146 7.28 1.52 5.63
C LEU A 146 8.11 0.25 5.85
N ALA A 147 8.95 0.21 6.89
CA ALA A 147 9.72 -0.97 7.27
C ALA A 147 8.81 -2.16 7.61
N ALA A 148 7.72 -1.92 8.35
CA ALA A 148 6.75 -2.93 8.72
C ALA A 148 6.02 -3.51 7.49
N VAL A 149 5.61 -2.66 6.53
CA VAL A 149 4.98 -3.12 5.28
C VAL A 149 5.96 -3.95 4.45
N LEU A 150 7.22 -3.49 4.34
CA LEU A 150 8.24 -4.15 3.52
C LEU A 150 8.91 -5.35 4.21
N ALA A 151 8.63 -5.60 5.50
CA ALA A 151 9.26 -6.62 6.34
C ALA A 151 10.79 -6.53 6.38
N ILE A 152 11.34 -5.32 6.51
CA ILE A 152 12.77 -5.02 6.63
C ILE A 152 13.02 -4.10 7.82
N SER A 153 14.29 -3.84 8.14
CA SER A 153 14.64 -2.87 9.18
C SER A 153 14.28 -1.43 8.76
N ARG A 154 14.08 -0.54 9.72
CA ARG A 154 13.85 0.89 9.47
C ARG A 154 14.96 1.50 8.62
N SER A 155 16.23 1.27 8.99
CA SER A 155 17.35 1.76 8.19
C SER A 155 17.38 1.18 6.77
N GLY A 156 16.93 -0.06 6.61
CA GLY A 156 16.71 -0.69 5.30
C GLY A 156 15.64 0.00 4.47
N ALA A 157 14.50 0.36 5.11
CA ALA A 157 13.41 1.09 4.46
C ALA A 157 13.83 2.50 4.03
N ASP A 158 14.49 3.25 4.93
CA ASP A 158 14.99 4.59 4.64
C ASP A 158 16.01 4.58 3.47
N ALA A 159 16.94 3.63 3.50
CA ALA A 159 17.91 3.45 2.43
C ALA A 159 17.25 3.03 1.10
N ALA A 160 16.23 2.15 1.15
CA ALA A 160 15.50 1.72 -0.02
C ALA A 160 14.70 2.87 -0.64
N LEU A 161 13.98 3.65 0.16
CA LEU A 161 13.25 4.83 -0.27
C LEU A 161 14.17 5.89 -0.89
N SER A 162 15.33 6.14 -0.25
CA SER A 162 16.34 7.07 -0.78
C SER A 162 16.85 6.65 -2.15
N ARG A 163 17.17 5.36 -2.33
CA ARG A 163 17.59 4.80 -3.64
C ARG A 163 16.49 4.89 -4.68
N ALA A 164 15.25 4.54 -4.31
CA ALA A 164 14.11 4.60 -5.20
C ALA A 164 13.85 6.03 -5.69
N ARG A 165 13.92 7.02 -4.79
CA ARG A 165 13.79 8.45 -5.13
C ARG A 165 14.90 8.91 -6.09
N LYS A 166 16.14 8.46 -5.86
CA LYS A 166 17.25 8.80 -6.75
C LYS A 166 16.99 8.24 -8.15
N ARG A 167 16.65 6.95 -8.27
CA ARG A 167 16.38 6.32 -9.57
C ARG A 167 15.21 6.97 -10.30
N LEU A 168 14.15 7.33 -9.59
CA LEU A 168 13.03 8.06 -10.19
C LEU A 168 13.47 9.43 -10.73
N ARG A 169 14.29 10.16 -9.98
CA ARG A 169 14.81 11.45 -10.41
C ARG A 169 15.69 11.33 -11.64
N ASP A 170 16.59 10.35 -11.65
CA ASP A 170 17.49 10.10 -12.78
C ASP A 170 16.65 9.75 -14.04
N ALA A 171 15.67 8.83 -13.91
CA ALA A 171 14.76 8.45 -14.98
C ALA A 171 13.88 9.62 -15.50
N TRP A 172 13.48 10.50 -14.60
CA TRP A 172 12.74 11.72 -14.98
C TRP A 172 13.61 12.69 -15.80
N GLN A 173 14.83 12.95 -15.33
CA GLN A 173 15.76 13.86 -16.02
C GLN A 173 16.12 13.36 -17.43
N GLU A 174 16.32 12.06 -17.60
CA GLU A 174 16.57 11.44 -18.89
C GLU A 174 15.41 11.73 -19.88
N ARG A 175 14.16 11.66 -19.40
CA ARG A 175 12.97 11.90 -20.24
C ARG A 175 12.76 13.37 -20.61
N LEU A 176 13.22 14.31 -19.81
CA LEU A 176 13.13 15.74 -20.09
C LEU A 176 14.21 16.23 -21.07
N THR A 177 15.22 15.40 -21.35
CA THR A 177 16.35 15.76 -22.20
C THR A 177 16.14 15.34 -23.68
N PHE A 178 15.06 14.60 -23.95
CA PHE A 178 14.63 14.17 -25.28
C PHE A 178 13.32 14.86 -25.70
#